data_4d35eed9356be5b193f32797a727207e
#
_entry.id   4d35eed9356be5b193f32797a727207e
#
_cell.length_a   1.000
_cell.length_b   1.000
_cell.length_c   1.000
_cell.angle_alpha   90.00
_cell.angle_beta   90.00
_cell.angle_gamma   90.00
#
_symmetry.space_group_name_H-M   'P 1'
#
loop_
_entity.id
_entity.type
_entity.pdbx_description
1 polymer ?
#
loop_
_entity_poly.entity_id
_entity_poly.type
_entity_poly.pdbx_seq_one_letter_code
_entity_poly.pdbx_strand_id
1 'polypeptide(L)'
;DHDFFYRGSVPTRVVTPLNREDAIQTIGQNLREGCVVVARGGGMSYTGGYVLAEDSRPVVMIDMRQLSQIDLATLANGWVVVDAGVTWQQLHEALHPQGLRAVFGGPLSGLRATVGGAISQNAAFWGSGLHGSAAESTLGLEVLLADGTVLRTGVLSRGDEGRSRYFGPDLTSLLVGDCGRFGVKLRIALAVEPIPVATDSVSFSFEQPVNLLESMQSIARRRLAIQQVGFDPLLANVRTRRSSFADDFRTLSKVLRGSGSTLKGLRSIAEISLAGRGFLGDAGFTQHVMCEGLDTQSVDTKIAQVRRIASDLGGREIENTIPKVMMATPFTPLNGILGPNGERWVPVHGLFNVDRAQAGYRAYLETLEAFETEMTAAGITSATLFSAVGSTTTLMEPMFFWQDELEPLHFDTLEDKVAKRIPRNPSNASARSQVTKLRQAIMDAWKPLGAGHFQVGRAYPFAASLDGVQQRVYKQLAATLDPHQQMNPGVLGL
;
A
#
# COMPACT_ATOMS: atom_id res chain seq x y z
N ASP A 1 -0.42 19.73 -2.32
CA ASP A 1 -1.60 20.04 -1.55
C ASP A 1 -2.79 19.13 -1.88
N HIS A 2 -2.61 18.14 -2.77
CA HIS A 2 -3.58 17.13 -3.16
C HIS A 2 -2.87 15.81 -3.41
N ASP A 3 -3.60 14.70 -3.40
CA ASP A 3 -3.05 13.40 -3.77
C ASP A 3 -3.06 13.19 -5.31
N PHE A 4 -2.66 12.01 -5.77
CA PHE A 4 -2.53 11.75 -7.22
C PHE A 4 -3.83 11.85 -8.01
N PHE A 5 -4.99 11.81 -7.39
CA PHE A 5 -6.28 11.86 -8.06
C PHE A 5 -7.16 13.02 -7.59
N TYR A 6 -7.18 13.27 -6.27
CA TYR A 6 -8.03 14.29 -5.67
C TYR A 6 -7.33 15.65 -5.63
N ARG A 7 -8.07 16.72 -5.88
CA ARG A 7 -7.64 18.10 -5.65
C ARG A 7 -8.39 18.65 -4.46
N GLY A 8 -7.68 19.26 -3.54
CA GLY A 8 -8.20 19.89 -2.34
C GLY A 8 -7.97 21.39 -2.31
N SER A 9 -8.46 22.01 -1.26
CA SER A 9 -8.20 23.41 -0.96
C SER A 9 -6.74 23.62 -0.59
N VAL A 10 -6.25 24.85 -0.75
CA VAL A 10 -4.91 25.24 -0.31
C VAL A 10 -4.94 25.43 1.22
N PRO A 11 -3.99 24.88 1.98
CA PRO A 11 -3.93 25.11 3.41
C PRO A 11 -3.63 26.59 3.71
N THR A 12 -4.20 27.10 4.82
CA THR A 12 -3.87 28.44 5.31
C THR A 12 -2.38 28.56 5.63
N ARG A 13 -1.80 27.49 6.16
CA ARG A 13 -0.35 27.35 6.40
C ARG A 13 0.09 25.89 6.38
N VAL A 14 1.37 25.68 6.07
CA VAL A 14 2.06 24.40 6.22
C VAL A 14 3.08 24.54 7.34
N VAL A 15 3.11 23.58 8.24
CA VAL A 15 4.03 23.53 9.37
C VAL A 15 4.81 22.22 9.31
N THR A 16 6.12 22.30 9.50
CA THR A 16 7.03 21.16 9.44
C THR A 16 7.76 21.01 10.78
N PRO A 17 7.20 20.27 11.75
CA PRO A 17 7.86 20.06 13.05
C PRO A 17 9.20 19.34 12.87
N LEU A 18 10.22 19.76 13.65
CA LEU A 18 11.56 19.23 13.52
C LEU A 18 11.79 17.97 14.37
N ASN A 19 11.02 17.81 15.43
CA ASN A 19 11.07 16.67 16.34
C ASN A 19 9.71 16.49 17.03
N ARG A 20 9.61 15.44 17.84
CA ARG A 20 8.38 15.05 18.53
C ARG A 20 7.85 16.16 19.46
N GLU A 21 8.69 16.79 20.24
CA GLU A 21 8.32 17.85 21.20
C GLU A 21 7.80 19.08 20.47
N ASP A 22 8.47 19.47 19.39
CA ASP A 22 8.04 20.56 18.51
C ASP A 22 6.70 20.22 17.84
N ALA A 23 6.49 18.97 17.42
CA ALA A 23 5.20 18.53 16.88
C ALA A 23 4.06 18.68 17.91
N ILE A 24 4.25 18.22 19.13
CA ILE A 24 3.26 18.35 20.21
C ILE A 24 2.93 19.82 20.48
N GLN A 25 3.94 20.66 20.59
CA GLN A 25 3.78 22.09 20.88
C GLN A 25 3.05 22.80 19.73
N THR A 26 3.54 22.61 18.50
CA THR A 26 3.04 23.31 17.31
C THR A 26 1.62 22.88 16.95
N ILE A 27 1.35 21.58 16.92
CA ILE A 27 0.01 21.06 16.64
C ILE A 27 -0.95 21.49 17.74
N GLY A 28 -0.58 21.34 19.02
CA GLY A 28 -1.38 21.75 20.17
C GLY A 28 -1.70 23.25 20.16
N GLN A 29 -0.77 24.12 19.73
CA GLN A 29 -1.03 25.53 19.56
C GLN A 29 -2.10 25.79 18.48
N ASN A 30 -1.96 25.17 17.29
CA ASN A 30 -2.92 25.33 16.20
C ASN A 30 -4.33 24.86 16.60
N LEU A 31 -4.43 23.78 17.37
CA LEU A 31 -5.72 23.28 17.90
C LEU A 31 -6.36 24.28 18.87
N ARG A 32 -5.58 24.86 19.79
CA ARG A 32 -6.06 25.91 20.71
C ARG A 32 -6.50 27.18 19.97
N GLU A 33 -5.90 27.50 18.83
CA GLU A 33 -6.28 28.59 17.94
C GLU A 33 -7.56 28.28 17.10
N GLY A 34 -8.17 27.10 17.26
CA GLY A 34 -9.37 26.70 16.53
C GLY A 34 -9.13 26.21 15.10
N CYS A 35 -7.88 25.96 14.73
CA CYS A 35 -7.54 25.49 13.39
C CYS A 35 -7.95 24.03 13.18
N VAL A 36 -8.28 23.71 11.94
CA VAL A 36 -8.34 22.32 11.46
C VAL A 36 -6.91 21.84 11.18
N VAL A 37 -6.57 20.64 11.61
CA VAL A 37 -5.25 20.03 11.45
C VAL A 37 -5.35 18.80 10.54
N VAL A 38 -4.49 18.75 9.53
CA VAL A 38 -4.36 17.60 8.62
C VAL A 38 -2.90 17.19 8.53
N ALA A 39 -2.59 15.98 8.97
CA ALA A 39 -1.24 15.44 8.88
C ALA A 39 -0.95 14.87 7.48
N ARG A 40 0.27 15.14 6.96
CA ARG A 40 0.77 14.62 5.69
C ARG A 40 2.14 13.98 5.90
N GLY A 41 2.29 12.74 5.44
CA GLY A 41 3.58 12.03 5.36
C GLY A 41 4.22 12.18 3.98
N GLY A 42 4.55 11.09 3.31
CA GLY A 42 5.18 11.06 1.99
C GLY A 42 4.31 11.54 0.82
N GLY A 43 3.02 11.76 1.02
CA GLY A 43 2.09 12.21 -0.04
C GLY A 43 1.79 11.15 -1.09
N MET A 44 1.81 9.86 -0.70
CA MET A 44 1.64 8.72 -1.62
C MET A 44 0.20 8.19 -1.68
N SER A 45 -0.75 8.89 -1.05
CA SER A 45 -2.18 8.53 -1.09
C SER A 45 -2.81 8.91 -2.43
N TYR A 46 -3.83 8.17 -2.84
CA TYR A 46 -4.72 8.45 -3.97
C TYR A 46 -6.20 8.28 -3.57
N THR A 47 -6.47 8.35 -2.27
CA THR A 47 -7.82 8.17 -1.67
C THR A 47 -8.34 9.41 -0.96
N GLY A 48 -7.67 10.54 -1.12
CA GLY A 48 -8.05 11.81 -0.50
C GLY A 48 -7.81 11.85 1.02
N GLY A 49 -6.95 10.98 1.56
CA GLY A 49 -6.71 10.85 3.00
C GLY A 49 -6.12 12.10 3.66
N TYR A 50 -5.31 12.87 2.93
CA TYR A 50 -4.74 14.14 3.40
C TYR A 50 -5.18 15.34 2.55
N VAL A 51 -6.14 15.16 1.65
CA VAL A 51 -6.72 16.24 0.85
C VAL A 51 -7.55 17.15 1.73
N LEU A 52 -7.31 18.45 1.64
CA LEU A 52 -8.02 19.43 2.44
C LEU A 52 -9.44 19.63 1.88
N ALA A 53 -10.44 19.41 2.73
CA ALA A 53 -11.80 19.83 2.43
C ALA A 53 -11.92 21.36 2.61
N GLU A 54 -12.94 21.95 1.99
CA GLU A 54 -13.32 23.33 2.29
C GLU A 54 -13.79 23.41 3.73
N ASP A 55 -13.26 24.38 4.47
CA ASP A 55 -13.65 24.68 5.86
C ASP A 55 -13.61 26.20 6.07
N SER A 56 -14.51 26.71 6.86
CA SER A 56 -14.54 28.14 7.20
C SER A 56 -13.44 28.53 8.20
N ARG A 57 -12.86 27.54 8.89
CA ARG A 57 -11.76 27.72 9.84
C ARG A 57 -10.42 27.68 9.08
N PRO A 58 -9.34 28.25 9.66
CA PRO A 58 -8.00 28.07 9.14
C PRO A 58 -7.63 26.58 9.12
N VAL A 59 -7.14 26.09 7.97
CA VAL A 59 -6.66 24.71 7.80
C VAL A 59 -5.14 24.69 7.81
N VAL A 60 -4.56 23.89 8.69
CA VAL A 60 -3.12 23.76 8.85
C VAL A 60 -2.69 22.35 8.45
N MET A 61 -1.83 22.27 7.44
CA MET A 61 -1.19 21.01 7.06
C MET A 61 0.08 20.81 7.87
N ILE A 62 0.21 19.67 8.51
CA ILE A 62 1.40 19.27 9.26
C ILE A 62 2.22 18.31 8.40
N ASP A 63 3.37 18.77 7.94
CA ASP A 63 4.32 17.95 7.20
C ASP A 63 5.19 17.14 8.18
N MET A 64 4.89 15.86 8.31
CA MET A 64 5.50 14.97 9.29
C MET A 64 6.90 14.46 8.90
N ARG A 65 7.39 14.77 7.70
CA ARG A 65 8.59 14.13 7.12
C ARG A 65 9.89 14.39 7.88
N GLN A 66 9.95 15.45 8.69
CA GLN A 66 11.12 15.76 9.53
C GLN A 66 11.16 14.93 10.84
N LEU A 67 10.03 14.33 11.24
CA LEU A 67 10.00 13.37 12.34
C LEU A 67 10.56 12.04 11.81
N SER A 68 11.86 11.85 11.90
CA SER A 68 12.58 10.76 11.21
C SER A 68 13.51 9.94 12.11
N GLN A 69 13.30 9.97 13.43
CA GLN A 69 14.09 9.17 14.35
C GLN A 69 13.67 7.70 14.33
N ILE A 70 14.67 6.81 14.42
CA ILE A 70 14.52 5.36 14.55
C ILE A 70 15.24 4.95 15.82
N ASP A 71 14.49 4.43 16.79
CA ASP A 71 15.01 3.95 18.05
C ASP A 71 15.18 2.43 18.02
N LEU A 72 16.41 1.98 17.96
CA LEU A 72 16.81 0.57 17.92
C LEU A 72 16.98 -0.07 19.31
N ALA A 73 16.87 0.69 20.40
CA ALA A 73 17.10 0.17 21.76
C ALA A 73 16.13 -0.95 22.16
N THR A 74 14.96 -1.01 21.51
CA THR A 74 13.92 -1.98 21.81
C THR A 74 14.00 -3.27 20.97
N LEU A 75 14.96 -3.43 20.08
CA LEU A 75 15.10 -4.60 19.20
C LEU A 75 15.19 -5.93 19.95
N ALA A 76 15.84 -5.94 21.11
CA ALA A 76 15.92 -7.15 21.97
C ALA A 76 14.55 -7.63 22.44
N ASN A 77 13.54 -6.76 22.45
CA ASN A 77 12.16 -7.06 22.81
C ASN A 77 11.30 -7.51 21.61
N GLY A 78 11.87 -7.52 20.38
CA GLY A 78 11.16 -7.93 19.17
C GLY A 78 10.41 -6.79 18.45
N TRP A 79 10.71 -5.53 18.77
CA TRP A 79 10.13 -4.39 18.05
C TRP A 79 11.12 -3.22 17.91
N VAL A 80 10.80 -2.32 17.00
CA VAL A 80 11.47 -1.04 16.77
C VAL A 80 10.48 0.09 17.00
N VAL A 81 10.93 1.20 17.56
CA VAL A 81 10.13 2.42 17.68
C VAL A 81 10.61 3.46 16.68
N VAL A 82 9.68 4.00 15.89
CA VAL A 82 10.02 4.98 14.85
C VAL A 82 9.09 6.18 14.91
N ASP A 83 9.61 7.32 14.50
CA ASP A 83 8.83 8.52 14.27
C ASP A 83 7.93 8.35 13.03
N ALA A 84 6.79 9.05 13.01
CA ALA A 84 5.77 8.90 11.97
C ALA A 84 6.25 9.32 10.57
N GLY A 85 7.27 10.16 10.47
CA GLY A 85 7.85 10.64 9.21
C GLY A 85 8.94 9.74 8.62
N VAL A 86 9.39 8.71 9.32
CA VAL A 86 10.34 7.71 8.80
C VAL A 86 9.74 7.02 7.59
N THR A 87 10.50 6.94 6.48
CA THR A 87 10.08 6.16 5.31
C THR A 87 10.33 4.66 5.52
N TRP A 88 9.60 3.82 4.80
CA TRP A 88 9.81 2.36 4.87
C TRP A 88 11.20 1.96 4.37
N GLN A 89 11.76 2.70 3.41
CA GLN A 89 13.14 2.48 2.98
C GLN A 89 14.12 2.79 4.11
N GLN A 90 14.01 3.94 4.79
CA GLN A 90 14.88 4.28 5.91
C GLN A 90 14.80 3.23 7.02
N LEU A 91 13.61 2.74 7.32
CA LEU A 91 13.42 1.67 8.29
C LEU A 91 14.10 0.37 7.85
N HIS A 92 13.94 -0.03 6.59
CA HIS A 92 14.60 -1.19 6.02
C HIS A 92 16.14 -1.07 6.12
N GLU A 93 16.69 0.07 5.73
CA GLU A 93 18.12 0.36 5.78
C GLU A 93 18.69 0.35 7.20
N ALA A 94 17.90 0.75 8.21
CA ALA A 94 18.28 0.72 9.61
C ALA A 94 18.25 -0.69 10.23
N LEU A 95 17.27 -1.52 9.84
CA LEU A 95 17.08 -2.87 10.40
C LEU A 95 17.96 -3.93 9.72
N HIS A 96 18.22 -3.80 8.42
CA HIS A 96 18.94 -4.81 7.65
C HIS A 96 20.35 -5.12 8.19
N PRO A 97 21.19 -4.13 8.61
CA PRO A 97 22.49 -4.39 9.23
C PRO A 97 22.41 -5.12 10.58
N GLN A 98 21.24 -5.11 11.23
CA GLN A 98 20.95 -5.83 12.48
C GLN A 98 20.50 -7.28 12.22
N GLY A 99 20.43 -7.73 10.97
CA GLY A 99 19.88 -9.02 10.59
C GLY A 99 18.36 -9.12 10.77
N LEU A 100 17.67 -7.98 10.85
CA LEU A 100 16.24 -7.85 11.12
C LEU A 100 15.50 -7.14 9.99
N ARG A 101 14.19 -7.35 9.94
CA ARG A 101 13.25 -6.61 9.11
C ARG A 101 11.95 -6.36 9.86
N ALA A 102 11.17 -5.38 9.44
CA ALA A 102 9.80 -5.22 9.92
C ALA A 102 8.92 -6.36 9.37
N VAL A 103 8.00 -6.89 10.19
CA VAL A 103 7.07 -7.98 9.83
C VAL A 103 6.17 -7.57 8.66
N PHE A 104 5.54 -6.39 8.73
CA PHE A 104 5.00 -5.73 7.54
C PHE A 104 6.10 -4.86 6.93
N GLY A 105 6.54 -5.21 5.74
CA GLY A 105 7.68 -4.57 5.08
C GLY A 105 7.37 -3.24 4.38
N GLY A 106 6.12 -2.78 4.41
CA GLY A 106 5.69 -1.52 3.81
C GLY A 106 4.97 -1.65 2.46
N PRO A 107 4.42 -0.54 1.93
CA PRO A 107 3.84 -0.48 0.59
C PRO A 107 4.92 -0.42 -0.49
N LEU A 108 4.56 -0.68 -1.76
CA LEU A 108 5.46 -0.52 -2.91
C LEU A 108 6.08 0.89 -3.00
N SER A 109 5.35 1.90 -2.56
CA SER A 109 5.80 3.30 -2.52
C SER A 109 6.72 3.62 -1.34
N GLY A 110 7.27 2.63 -0.65
CA GLY A 110 8.07 2.77 0.58
C GLY A 110 9.30 3.65 0.46
N LEU A 111 9.77 3.94 -0.76
CA LEU A 111 10.79 4.95 -1.02
C LEU A 111 10.40 6.33 -0.46
N ARG A 112 9.11 6.69 -0.50
CA ARG A 112 8.55 7.97 -0.01
C ARG A 112 7.45 7.82 1.03
N ALA A 113 6.69 6.71 0.99
CA ALA A 113 5.65 6.44 1.97
C ALA A 113 6.24 6.35 3.36
N THR A 114 5.69 7.15 4.29
CA THR A 114 6.13 7.14 5.69
C THR A 114 5.40 6.08 6.49
N VAL A 115 6.01 5.63 7.57
CA VAL A 115 5.43 4.66 8.49
C VAL A 115 4.10 5.20 9.04
N GLY A 116 4.08 6.43 9.57
CA GLY A 116 2.85 7.03 10.09
C GLY A 116 1.73 7.13 9.06
N GLY A 117 2.06 7.45 7.79
CA GLY A 117 1.10 7.48 6.69
C GLY A 117 0.55 6.10 6.37
N ALA A 118 1.41 5.07 6.28
CA ALA A 118 0.98 3.70 6.00
C ALA A 118 0.11 3.12 7.13
N ILE A 119 0.44 3.40 8.40
CA ILE A 119 -0.38 2.98 9.55
C ILE A 119 -1.73 3.71 9.53
N SER A 120 -1.76 5.02 9.28
CA SER A 120 -3.00 5.80 9.19
C SER A 120 -3.91 5.34 8.05
N GLN A 121 -3.36 4.74 7.00
CA GLN A 121 -4.09 4.20 5.87
C GLN A 121 -4.33 2.68 5.96
N ASN A 122 -3.79 2.00 6.97
CA ASN A 122 -3.76 0.54 7.09
C ASN A 122 -3.27 -0.13 5.80
N ALA A 123 -2.09 0.27 5.35
CA ALA A 123 -1.52 -0.21 4.09
C ALA A 123 -1.29 -1.73 4.07
N ALA A 124 -1.32 -2.30 2.87
CA ALA A 124 -1.02 -3.71 2.64
C ALA A 124 -0.11 -3.83 1.41
N PHE A 125 0.97 -4.57 1.52
CA PHE A 125 1.77 -5.09 0.40
C PHE A 125 2.87 -6.04 0.89
N TRP A 126 4.11 -5.57 1.17
CA TRP A 126 5.23 -6.44 1.54
C TRP A 126 4.95 -7.20 2.84
N GLY A 127 4.96 -8.53 2.76
CA GLY A 127 4.64 -9.41 3.89
C GLY A 127 3.15 -9.68 4.08
N SER A 128 2.27 -8.98 3.38
CA SER A 128 0.82 -9.09 3.59
C SER A 128 0.25 -10.47 3.27
N GLY A 129 0.87 -11.23 2.38
CA GLY A 129 0.41 -12.59 2.08
C GLY A 129 0.43 -13.54 3.27
N LEU A 130 1.34 -13.33 4.22
CA LEU A 130 1.48 -14.14 5.42
C LEU A 130 0.99 -13.43 6.68
N HIS A 131 1.31 -12.14 6.82
CA HIS A 131 1.15 -11.39 8.06
C HIS A 131 -0.09 -10.47 8.09
N GLY A 132 -0.77 -10.28 6.94
CA GLY A 132 -1.91 -9.37 6.88
C GLY A 132 -1.51 -7.92 6.56
N SER A 133 -2.28 -6.95 7.04
CA SER A 133 -2.04 -5.53 6.81
C SER A 133 -1.06 -4.91 7.81
N ALA A 134 -0.78 -3.62 7.65
CA ALA A 134 0.05 -2.85 8.59
C ALA A 134 -0.46 -2.92 10.05
N ALA A 135 -1.78 -3.12 10.26
CA ALA A 135 -2.39 -3.26 11.58
C ALA A 135 -1.80 -4.42 12.37
N GLU A 136 -1.53 -5.55 11.71
CA GLU A 136 -1.05 -6.77 12.38
C GLU A 136 0.36 -6.61 12.96
N SER A 137 1.18 -5.76 12.33
CA SER A 137 2.56 -5.49 12.73
C SER A 137 2.71 -4.31 13.68
N THR A 138 1.64 -3.54 13.92
CA THR A 138 1.66 -2.37 14.78
C THR A 138 1.43 -2.78 16.23
N LEU A 139 2.44 -2.62 17.09
CA LEU A 139 2.40 -3.05 18.50
C LEU A 139 2.02 -1.93 19.46
N GLY A 140 2.14 -0.67 19.05
CA GLY A 140 1.79 0.47 19.88
C GLY A 140 1.95 1.79 19.15
N LEU A 141 1.24 2.81 19.62
CA LEU A 141 1.22 4.14 19.03
C LEU A 141 1.35 5.22 20.10
N GLU A 142 2.03 6.32 19.76
CA GLU A 142 1.86 7.62 20.39
C GLU A 142 1.06 8.52 19.45
N VAL A 143 -0.07 9.02 19.91
CA VAL A 143 -1.01 9.81 19.11
C VAL A 143 -1.35 11.10 19.86
N LEU A 144 -1.17 12.24 19.20
CA LEU A 144 -1.61 13.53 19.72
C LEU A 144 -3.10 13.72 19.44
N LEU A 145 -3.89 13.86 20.49
CA LEU A 145 -5.33 14.06 20.43
C LEU A 145 -5.69 15.55 20.22
N ALA A 146 -6.97 15.82 19.93
CA ALA A 146 -7.46 17.17 19.68
C ALA A 146 -7.40 18.09 20.91
N ASP A 147 -7.40 17.54 22.11
CA ASP A 147 -7.22 18.30 23.37
C ASP A 147 -5.75 18.63 23.67
N GLY A 148 -4.80 18.22 22.80
CA GLY A 148 -3.37 18.42 22.97
C GLY A 148 -2.69 17.39 23.87
N THR A 149 -3.39 16.38 24.36
CA THR A 149 -2.80 15.28 25.14
C THR A 149 -2.21 14.20 24.24
N VAL A 150 -1.24 13.45 24.74
CA VAL A 150 -0.60 12.33 24.03
C VAL A 150 -1.13 11.01 24.57
N LEU A 151 -1.93 10.33 23.76
CA LEU A 151 -2.40 8.98 24.02
C LEU A 151 -1.30 7.97 23.62
N ARG A 152 -0.95 7.07 24.54
CA ARG A 152 -0.04 5.95 24.30
C ARG A 152 -0.79 4.63 24.36
N THR A 153 -0.55 3.74 23.40
CA THR A 153 -1.23 2.46 23.30
C THR A 153 -0.25 1.29 23.21
N GLY A 154 -0.73 0.09 23.42
CA GLY A 154 0.03 -1.14 23.27
C GLY A 154 1.33 -1.14 24.08
N VAL A 155 2.44 -1.50 23.44
CA VAL A 155 3.77 -1.57 24.09
C VAL A 155 4.31 -0.20 24.51
N LEU A 156 3.75 0.91 24.03
CA LEU A 156 4.14 2.27 24.42
C LEU A 156 3.31 2.84 25.59
N SER A 157 2.32 2.10 26.10
CA SER A 157 1.33 2.61 27.08
C SER A 157 1.91 3.00 28.44
N ARG A 158 3.13 2.59 28.76
CA ARG A 158 3.86 2.94 30.00
C ARG A 158 5.26 3.50 29.78
N GLY A 159 5.47 4.23 28.70
CA GLY A 159 6.81 4.73 28.36
C GLY A 159 7.80 3.57 28.16
N ASP A 160 8.99 3.69 28.74
CA ASP A 160 10.08 2.72 28.53
C ASP A 160 9.84 1.35 29.20
N GLU A 161 8.94 1.26 30.19
CA GLU A 161 8.62 -0.01 30.85
C GLU A 161 7.74 -0.93 30.00
N GLY A 162 7.06 -0.39 28.98
CA GLY A 162 6.22 -1.11 28.04
C GLY A 162 5.13 -2.00 28.68
N ARG A 163 4.07 -2.27 27.95
CA ARG A 163 3.10 -3.33 28.27
C ARG A 163 2.88 -4.17 27.04
N SER A 164 2.58 -5.44 27.24
CA SER A 164 2.12 -6.28 26.13
C SER A 164 0.88 -5.65 25.47
N ARG A 165 0.85 -5.63 24.12
CA ARG A 165 -0.33 -5.23 23.34
C ARG A 165 -1.59 -6.02 23.75
N TYR A 166 -1.41 -7.25 24.24
CA TYR A 166 -2.50 -8.15 24.62
C TYR A 166 -3.08 -7.89 26.01
N PHE A 167 -2.68 -6.80 26.68
CA PHE A 167 -3.18 -6.47 28.01
C PHE A 167 -4.47 -5.64 27.93
N GLY A 168 -5.61 -6.30 27.91
CA GLY A 168 -6.94 -5.69 27.85
C GLY A 168 -7.39 -5.33 26.44
N PRO A 169 -8.43 -4.49 26.30
CA PRO A 169 -8.91 -4.00 25.00
C PRO A 169 -7.84 -3.23 24.23
N ASP A 170 -7.72 -3.50 22.94
CA ASP A 170 -6.65 -2.97 22.10
C ASP A 170 -7.04 -1.62 21.45
N LEU A 171 -6.59 -0.53 22.01
CA LEU A 171 -6.71 0.80 21.42
C LEU A 171 -5.80 1.01 20.21
N THR A 172 -4.74 0.21 20.05
CA THR A 172 -3.82 0.35 18.93
C THR A 172 -4.54 0.08 17.62
N SER A 173 -5.28 -1.01 17.52
CA SER A 173 -6.05 -1.37 16.32
C SER A 173 -7.12 -0.35 15.97
N LEU A 174 -7.71 0.31 16.97
CA LEU A 174 -8.70 1.36 16.74
C LEU A 174 -8.12 2.58 16.02
N LEU A 175 -6.85 2.87 16.25
CA LEU A 175 -6.14 4.04 15.71
C LEU A 175 -5.37 3.74 14.41
N VAL A 176 -5.40 2.48 13.93
CA VAL A 176 -4.87 2.10 12.61
C VAL A 176 -5.95 2.25 11.55
N GLY A 177 -5.63 2.84 10.40
CA GLY A 177 -6.59 3.04 9.31
C GLY A 177 -7.55 4.21 9.53
N ASP A 178 -7.34 5.01 10.56
CA ASP A 178 -8.19 6.15 10.93
C ASP A 178 -7.99 7.39 10.03
N CYS A 179 -7.02 7.37 9.15
CA CYS A 179 -6.67 8.50 8.27
C CYS A 179 -6.41 9.82 9.04
N GLY A 180 -5.99 9.73 10.30
CA GLY A 180 -5.78 10.90 11.17
C GLY A 180 -7.05 11.52 11.73
N ARG A 181 -8.20 10.82 11.66
CA ARG A 181 -9.48 11.30 12.23
C ARG A 181 -9.48 11.30 13.76
N PHE A 182 -8.77 10.37 14.35
CA PHE A 182 -8.73 10.22 15.82
C PHE A 182 -7.46 10.80 16.45
N GLY A 183 -6.61 11.46 15.67
CA GLY A 183 -5.41 12.14 16.15
C GLY A 183 -4.21 12.00 15.23
N VAL A 184 -3.18 12.79 15.51
CA VAL A 184 -1.91 12.80 14.75
C VAL A 184 -0.93 11.80 15.36
N LYS A 185 -0.54 10.78 14.60
CA LYS A 185 0.47 9.80 15.02
C LYS A 185 1.84 10.43 15.07
N LEU A 186 2.52 10.29 16.20
CA LEU A 186 3.86 10.83 16.46
C LEU A 186 4.92 9.73 16.35
N ARG A 187 4.70 8.59 17.06
CA ARG A 187 5.62 7.46 17.10
C ARG A 187 4.86 6.14 16.97
N ILE A 188 5.51 5.16 16.37
CA ILE A 188 4.95 3.84 16.09
C ILE A 188 5.94 2.77 16.56
N ALA A 189 5.46 1.81 17.34
CA ALA A 189 6.18 0.57 17.64
C ALA A 189 5.76 -0.52 16.64
N LEU A 190 6.73 -1.05 15.89
CA LEU A 190 6.52 -2.08 14.88
C LEU A 190 7.21 -3.38 15.27
N ALA A 191 6.53 -4.49 15.07
CA ALA A 191 7.12 -5.82 15.22
C ALA A 191 8.26 -6.03 14.21
N VAL A 192 9.36 -6.62 14.68
CA VAL A 192 10.49 -7.02 13.84
C VAL A 192 10.72 -8.52 13.92
N GLU A 193 11.30 -9.08 12.88
CA GLU A 193 11.67 -10.49 12.80
C GLU A 193 13.04 -10.65 12.13
N PRO A 194 13.73 -11.78 12.32
CA PRO A 194 14.97 -12.08 11.60
C PRO A 194 14.73 -12.12 10.08
N ILE A 195 15.72 -11.65 9.33
CA ILE A 195 15.72 -11.82 7.87
C ILE A 195 15.74 -13.33 7.59
N PRO A 196 14.88 -13.84 6.68
CA PRO A 196 14.80 -15.28 6.39
C PRO A 196 16.11 -15.80 5.82
N VAL A 197 16.50 -17.00 6.25
CA VAL A 197 17.75 -17.65 5.79
C VAL A 197 17.65 -18.09 4.33
N ALA A 198 16.47 -18.48 3.88
CA ALA A 198 16.22 -18.93 2.52
C ALA A 198 14.96 -18.28 1.95
N THR A 199 15.03 -17.91 0.68
CA THR A 199 13.91 -17.36 -0.09
C THR A 199 13.94 -17.95 -1.50
N ASP A 200 12.77 -18.22 -2.07
CA ASP A 200 12.62 -18.56 -3.48
C ASP A 200 11.25 -18.12 -3.98
N SER A 201 11.05 -18.15 -5.29
CA SER A 201 9.81 -17.73 -5.92
C SER A 201 9.49 -18.60 -7.14
N VAL A 202 8.22 -18.58 -7.53
CA VAL A 202 7.73 -19.29 -8.72
C VAL A 202 6.59 -18.49 -9.35
N SER A 203 6.45 -18.59 -10.66
CA SER A 203 5.43 -17.85 -11.42
C SER A 203 4.61 -18.80 -12.29
N PHE A 204 3.33 -18.50 -12.44
CA PHE A 204 2.39 -19.30 -13.24
C PHE A 204 1.55 -18.39 -14.13
N SER A 205 1.09 -18.97 -15.26
CA SER A 205 0.06 -18.41 -16.12
C SER A 205 -1.18 -19.28 -16.09
N PHE A 206 -2.36 -18.64 -16.01
CA PHE A 206 -3.67 -19.26 -16.04
C PHE A 206 -4.50 -18.70 -17.20
N GLU A 207 -5.32 -19.54 -17.82
CA GLU A 207 -6.24 -19.09 -18.87
C GLU A 207 -7.46 -18.36 -18.30
N GLN A 208 -7.90 -18.77 -17.10
CA GLN A 208 -9.10 -18.26 -16.46
C GLN A 208 -8.80 -17.56 -15.13
N PRO A 209 -9.41 -16.39 -14.87
CA PRO A 209 -9.22 -15.66 -13.63
C PRO A 209 -9.69 -16.44 -12.39
N VAL A 210 -10.70 -17.29 -12.53
CA VAL A 210 -11.20 -18.13 -11.45
C VAL A 210 -10.12 -19.07 -10.93
N ASN A 211 -9.32 -19.66 -11.81
CA ASN A 211 -8.26 -20.59 -11.46
C ASN A 211 -7.08 -19.86 -10.76
N LEU A 212 -6.73 -18.64 -11.23
CA LEU A 212 -5.79 -17.77 -10.55
C LEU A 212 -6.24 -17.48 -9.10
N LEU A 213 -7.48 -17.00 -8.93
CA LEU A 213 -8.02 -16.64 -7.63
C LEU A 213 -8.07 -17.84 -6.68
N GLU A 214 -8.48 -19.01 -7.16
CA GLU A 214 -8.51 -20.24 -6.36
C GLU A 214 -7.12 -20.71 -5.96
N SER A 215 -6.13 -20.61 -6.86
CA SER A 215 -4.72 -20.87 -6.56
C SER A 215 -4.21 -19.95 -5.47
N MET A 216 -4.40 -18.63 -5.61
CA MET A 216 -3.99 -17.64 -4.62
C MET A 216 -4.59 -17.92 -3.24
N GLN A 217 -5.88 -18.23 -3.19
CA GLN A 217 -6.59 -18.53 -1.95
C GLN A 217 -6.13 -19.84 -1.30
N SER A 218 -5.87 -20.87 -2.10
CA SER A 218 -5.37 -22.16 -1.62
C SER A 218 -3.97 -22.04 -1.00
N ILE A 219 -3.10 -21.24 -1.62
CA ILE A 219 -1.76 -20.93 -1.13
C ILE A 219 -1.84 -20.09 0.16
N ALA A 220 -2.69 -19.07 0.19
CA ALA A 220 -2.88 -18.19 1.34
C ALA A 220 -3.39 -18.95 2.57
N ARG A 221 -4.43 -19.80 2.42
CA ARG A 221 -4.98 -20.63 3.50
C ARG A 221 -3.95 -21.60 4.10
N ARG A 222 -3.01 -22.08 3.29
CA ARG A 222 -1.91 -22.94 3.76
C ARG A 222 -0.69 -22.15 4.26
N ARG A 223 -0.75 -20.80 4.21
CA ARG A 223 0.33 -19.91 4.69
C ARG A 223 1.69 -20.23 4.06
N LEU A 224 1.71 -20.54 2.74
CA LEU A 224 2.91 -20.97 2.04
C LEU A 224 3.79 -19.80 1.59
N ALA A 225 3.16 -18.65 1.27
CA ALA A 225 3.83 -17.52 0.65
C ALA A 225 3.83 -16.29 1.58
N ILE A 226 4.98 -15.60 1.64
CA ILE A 226 5.10 -14.29 2.29
C ILE A 226 4.37 -13.22 1.46
N GLN A 227 4.42 -13.37 0.13
CA GLN A 227 3.78 -12.46 -0.81
C GLN A 227 3.27 -13.21 -2.03
N GLN A 228 2.11 -12.80 -2.52
CA GLN A 228 1.53 -13.25 -3.78
C GLN A 228 1.00 -12.04 -4.52
N VAL A 229 1.30 -11.94 -5.81
CA VAL A 229 0.73 -10.95 -6.72
C VAL A 229 0.21 -11.65 -7.96
N GLY A 230 -1.00 -11.28 -8.38
CA GLY A 230 -1.59 -11.70 -9.65
C GLY A 230 -1.78 -10.51 -10.56
N PHE A 231 -1.64 -10.70 -11.85
CA PHE A 231 -1.91 -9.69 -12.87
C PHE A 231 -2.90 -10.23 -13.89
N ASP A 232 -3.80 -9.38 -14.34
CA ASP A 232 -4.56 -9.64 -15.53
C ASP A 232 -3.70 -9.51 -16.81
N PRO A 233 -4.16 -9.97 -17.97
CA PRO A 233 -3.38 -9.93 -19.21
C PRO A 233 -2.92 -8.51 -19.60
N LEU A 234 -3.72 -7.48 -19.32
CA LEU A 234 -3.37 -6.11 -19.66
C LEU A 234 -2.24 -5.58 -18.77
N LEU A 235 -2.32 -5.80 -17.48
CA LEU A 235 -1.27 -5.38 -16.53
C LEU A 235 0.04 -6.14 -16.77
N ALA A 236 -0.02 -7.44 -17.08
CA ALA A 236 1.13 -8.23 -17.45
C ALA A 236 1.84 -7.62 -18.67
N ASN A 237 1.10 -7.25 -19.71
CA ASN A 237 1.64 -6.61 -20.92
C ASN A 237 2.21 -5.21 -20.66
N VAL A 238 1.54 -4.39 -19.83
CA VAL A 238 2.01 -3.04 -19.46
C VAL A 238 3.35 -3.12 -18.73
N ARG A 239 3.49 -4.05 -17.79
CA ARG A 239 4.73 -4.22 -17.02
C ARG A 239 5.90 -4.71 -17.85
N THR A 240 5.65 -5.52 -18.88
CA THR A 240 6.70 -6.01 -19.79
C THR A 240 7.16 -4.99 -20.82
N ARG A 241 6.29 -4.07 -21.24
CA ARG A 241 6.64 -3.01 -22.20
C ARG A 241 7.48 -1.90 -21.56
N ARG A 242 7.50 -1.77 -20.24
CA ARG A 242 8.34 -0.76 -19.57
C ARG A 242 9.81 -1.12 -19.73
N SER A 243 10.55 -0.26 -20.44
CA SER A 243 12.01 -0.30 -20.52
C SER A 243 12.70 -0.18 -19.14
N SER A 244 11.97 0.16 -18.08
CA SER A 244 12.49 0.25 -16.71
C SER A 244 12.97 -1.11 -16.17
N PHE A 245 12.36 -2.24 -16.57
CA PHE A 245 12.87 -3.55 -16.18
C PHE A 245 14.30 -3.82 -16.66
N ALA A 246 14.68 -3.31 -17.85
CA ALA A 246 16.06 -3.45 -18.33
C ALA A 246 17.05 -2.54 -17.59
N ASP A 247 16.59 -1.35 -17.16
CA ASP A 247 17.40 -0.40 -16.37
C ASP A 247 17.46 -0.82 -14.90
N ASP A 248 16.36 -1.32 -14.34
CA ASP A 248 16.29 -1.93 -13.00
C ASP A 248 17.17 -3.18 -12.94
N PHE A 249 17.25 -3.94 -14.04
CA PHE A 249 18.11 -5.10 -14.17
C PHE A 249 19.61 -4.72 -14.22
N ARG A 250 19.98 -3.61 -14.86
CA ARG A 250 21.36 -3.09 -14.82
C ARG A 250 21.73 -2.63 -13.41
N THR A 251 20.80 -2.07 -12.68
CA THR A 251 20.98 -1.67 -11.28
C THR A 251 21.14 -2.91 -10.39
N LEU A 252 20.30 -3.92 -10.58
CA LEU A 252 20.40 -5.22 -9.90
C LEU A 252 21.76 -5.91 -10.15
N SER A 253 22.25 -5.89 -11.39
CA SER A 253 23.56 -6.46 -11.73
C SER A 253 24.71 -5.74 -11.04
N LYS A 254 24.61 -4.44 -10.76
CA LYS A 254 25.59 -3.66 -9.99
C LYS A 254 25.54 -4.01 -8.49
N VAL A 255 24.33 -4.13 -7.93
CA VAL A 255 24.13 -4.48 -6.52
C VAL A 255 24.62 -5.91 -6.23
N LEU A 256 24.31 -6.88 -7.09
CA LEU A 256 24.76 -8.27 -6.96
C LEU A 256 26.27 -8.42 -7.14
N ARG A 257 26.92 -7.60 -7.97
CA ARG A 257 28.38 -7.55 -8.09
C ARG A 257 29.08 -6.95 -6.86
N GLY A 258 28.39 -6.07 -6.13
CA GLY A 258 28.91 -5.45 -4.90
C GLY A 258 28.77 -6.32 -3.64
N SER A 259 27.86 -7.30 -3.62
CA SER A 259 27.50 -8.09 -2.43
C SER A 259 28.26 -9.42 -2.26
N GLY A 260 29.26 -9.73 -3.09
CA GLY A 260 30.10 -10.94 -2.94
C GLY A 260 29.35 -12.29 -3.08
N SER A 261 28.15 -12.27 -3.61
CA SER A 261 27.26 -13.43 -3.76
C SER A 261 27.68 -14.33 -4.94
N THR A 262 27.80 -15.60 -4.66
CA THR A 262 28.34 -16.73 -5.39
C THR A 262 27.77 -16.99 -6.80
N LEU A 263 28.46 -17.85 -7.59
CA LEU A 263 28.14 -18.35 -8.95
C LEU A 263 26.64 -18.60 -9.28
N LYS A 264 25.78 -18.86 -8.29
CA LYS A 264 24.30 -19.00 -8.48
C LYS A 264 23.64 -17.71 -8.97
N GLY A 265 24.07 -16.55 -8.44
CA GLY A 265 23.55 -15.24 -8.88
C GLY A 265 23.91 -14.92 -10.33
N LEU A 266 25.12 -15.30 -10.77
CA LEU A 266 25.56 -15.09 -12.15
C LEU A 266 24.82 -15.98 -13.17
N ARG A 267 24.42 -17.18 -12.79
CA ARG A 267 23.65 -18.09 -13.64
C ARG A 267 22.22 -17.58 -13.83
N SER A 268 21.58 -17.08 -12.76
CA SER A 268 20.28 -16.41 -12.84
C SER A 268 20.31 -15.18 -13.75
N ILE A 269 21.39 -14.39 -13.72
CA ILE A 269 21.56 -13.21 -14.59
C ILE A 269 21.67 -13.62 -16.07
N ALA A 270 22.37 -14.69 -16.38
CA ALA A 270 22.49 -15.19 -17.75
C ALA A 270 21.17 -15.75 -18.29
N GLU A 271 20.42 -16.48 -17.47
CA GLU A 271 19.09 -17.03 -17.81
C GLU A 271 18.07 -15.91 -18.08
N ILE A 272 18.08 -14.84 -17.29
CA ILE A 272 17.21 -13.66 -17.46
C ILE A 272 17.57 -12.88 -18.74
N SER A 273 18.85 -12.80 -19.10
CA SER A 273 19.29 -12.10 -20.33
C SER A 273 18.94 -12.86 -21.61
N LEU A 274 18.76 -14.17 -21.53
CA LEU A 274 18.42 -15.05 -22.66
C LEU A 274 16.90 -15.20 -22.87
N ALA A 275 16.07 -14.98 -21.82
CA ALA A 275 14.62 -14.99 -21.91
C ALA A 275 14.13 -13.69 -22.60
N GLY A 276 14.24 -13.66 -23.90
CA GLY A 276 13.93 -12.50 -24.73
C GLY A 276 12.47 -12.03 -24.63
N ARG A 277 12.24 -10.79 -25.07
CA ARG A 277 10.97 -9.99 -25.05
C ARG A 277 9.70 -10.64 -25.63
N GLY A 278 9.76 -11.87 -26.14
CA GLY A 278 8.65 -12.57 -26.82
C GLY A 278 7.74 -13.38 -25.89
N PHE A 279 8.10 -13.52 -24.61
CA PHE A 279 7.53 -14.55 -23.73
C PHE A 279 6.16 -14.22 -23.12
N LEU A 280 5.78 -12.95 -23.00
CA LEU A 280 4.53 -12.52 -22.35
C LEU A 280 3.45 -12.03 -23.34
N GLY A 281 3.68 -12.08 -24.64
CA GLY A 281 2.71 -11.66 -25.65
C GLY A 281 1.39 -12.45 -25.64
N ASP A 282 1.43 -13.70 -25.14
CA ASP A 282 0.27 -14.60 -24.99
C ASP A 282 0.01 -14.98 -23.52
N ALA A 283 0.55 -14.24 -22.56
CA ALA A 283 0.34 -14.53 -21.15
C ALA A 283 -1.10 -14.22 -20.76
N GLY A 284 -1.84 -15.24 -20.31
CA GLY A 284 -3.12 -15.08 -19.65
C GLY A 284 -3.00 -14.34 -18.32
N PHE A 285 -3.77 -14.73 -17.33
CA PHE A 285 -3.62 -14.24 -15.95
C PHE A 285 -2.35 -14.79 -15.34
N THR A 286 -1.49 -13.96 -14.74
CA THR A 286 -0.23 -14.41 -14.14
C THR A 286 -0.26 -14.34 -12.62
N GLN A 287 0.36 -15.32 -11.97
CA GLN A 287 0.57 -15.36 -10.52
C GLN A 287 2.06 -15.45 -10.22
N HIS A 288 2.53 -14.62 -9.30
CA HIS A 288 3.90 -14.59 -8.81
C HIS A 288 3.87 -14.84 -7.31
N VAL A 289 4.55 -15.92 -6.87
CA VAL A 289 4.51 -16.40 -5.48
C VAL A 289 5.92 -16.36 -4.91
N MET A 290 6.07 -15.75 -3.74
CA MET A 290 7.34 -15.61 -3.02
C MET A 290 7.24 -16.38 -1.71
N CYS A 291 8.17 -17.32 -1.48
CA CYS A 291 8.25 -18.16 -0.30
C CYS A 291 9.53 -17.90 0.49
N GLU A 292 9.45 -18.05 1.79
CA GLU A 292 10.55 -17.88 2.73
C GLU A 292 10.59 -19.04 3.73
N GLY A 293 11.76 -19.31 4.28
CA GLY A 293 11.93 -20.36 5.26
C GLY A 293 13.18 -20.24 6.10
N LEU A 294 13.27 -21.12 7.12
CA LEU A 294 14.39 -21.22 8.02
C LEU A 294 15.64 -21.84 7.34
N ASP A 295 15.42 -22.57 6.25
CA ASP A 295 16.45 -23.22 5.44
C ASP A 295 15.92 -23.46 4.02
N THR A 296 16.81 -23.90 3.13
CA THR A 296 16.50 -24.19 1.73
C THR A 296 15.47 -25.31 1.61
N GLN A 297 15.55 -26.36 2.46
CA GLN A 297 14.64 -27.51 2.40
C GLN A 297 13.19 -27.10 2.72
N SER A 298 12.99 -26.21 3.70
CA SER A 298 11.66 -25.68 4.05
C SER A 298 11.07 -24.85 2.91
N VAL A 299 11.88 -24.05 2.22
CA VAL A 299 11.48 -23.29 1.04
C VAL A 299 11.14 -24.20 -0.13
N ASP A 300 11.99 -25.19 -0.43
CA ASP A 300 11.75 -26.17 -1.50
C ASP A 300 10.43 -26.92 -1.29
N THR A 301 10.14 -27.28 -0.04
CA THR A 301 8.87 -27.93 0.33
C THR A 301 7.67 -27.03 0.07
N LYS A 302 7.75 -25.74 0.42
CA LYS A 302 6.69 -24.75 0.12
C LYS A 302 6.51 -24.57 -1.38
N ILE A 303 7.58 -24.39 -2.12
CA ILE A 303 7.55 -24.22 -3.58
C ILE A 303 6.95 -25.45 -4.27
N ALA A 304 7.31 -26.67 -3.83
CA ALA A 304 6.72 -27.90 -4.36
C ALA A 304 5.20 -27.96 -4.13
N GLN A 305 4.73 -27.54 -2.96
CA GLN A 305 3.30 -27.47 -2.67
C GLN A 305 2.61 -26.39 -3.53
N VAL A 306 3.23 -25.23 -3.72
CA VAL A 306 2.72 -24.15 -4.58
C VAL A 306 2.59 -24.64 -6.01
N ARG A 307 3.62 -25.31 -6.55
CA ARG A 307 3.60 -25.90 -7.91
C ARG A 307 2.45 -26.90 -8.07
N ARG A 308 2.24 -27.76 -7.08
CA ARG A 308 1.14 -28.72 -7.10
C ARG A 308 -0.23 -28.03 -7.14
N ILE A 309 -0.45 -27.05 -6.24
CA ILE A 309 -1.72 -26.30 -6.20
C ILE A 309 -1.99 -25.61 -7.53
N ALA A 310 -1.00 -24.91 -8.10
CA ALA A 310 -1.18 -24.22 -9.36
C ALA A 310 -1.43 -25.18 -10.51
N SER A 311 -0.68 -26.30 -10.60
CA SER A 311 -0.83 -27.32 -11.64
C SER A 311 -2.20 -27.99 -11.57
N ASP A 312 -2.69 -28.35 -10.38
CA ASP A 312 -4.01 -28.95 -10.17
C ASP A 312 -5.17 -28.03 -10.66
N LEU A 313 -4.91 -26.72 -10.75
CA LEU A 313 -5.84 -25.70 -11.23
C LEU A 313 -5.53 -25.24 -12.67
N GLY A 314 -4.72 -26.00 -13.42
CA GLY A 314 -4.39 -25.68 -14.82
C GLY A 314 -3.37 -24.56 -15.00
N GLY A 315 -2.65 -24.17 -13.93
CA GLY A 315 -1.57 -23.21 -14.00
C GLY A 315 -0.34 -23.81 -14.68
N ARG A 316 0.20 -23.09 -15.65
CA ARG A 316 1.45 -23.41 -16.35
C ARG A 316 2.58 -22.58 -15.75
N GLU A 317 3.65 -23.22 -15.27
CA GLU A 317 4.83 -22.51 -14.78
C GLU A 317 5.47 -21.69 -15.90
N ILE A 318 5.78 -20.45 -15.60
CA ILE A 318 6.35 -19.46 -16.52
C ILE A 318 7.66 -18.89 -15.94
N GLU A 319 8.33 -18.07 -16.74
CA GLU A 319 9.54 -17.37 -16.35
C GLU A 319 9.33 -16.55 -15.07
N ASN A 320 10.33 -16.53 -14.18
CA ASN A 320 10.26 -16.12 -12.80
C ASN A 320 11.04 -14.82 -12.49
N THR A 321 11.22 -13.92 -13.46
CA THR A 321 11.98 -12.67 -13.30
C THR A 321 11.26 -11.68 -12.39
N ILE A 322 9.94 -11.53 -12.56
CA ILE A 322 9.15 -10.52 -11.85
C ILE A 322 9.33 -10.64 -10.31
N PRO A 323 9.03 -11.78 -9.67
CA PRO A 323 9.18 -11.88 -8.22
C PRO A 323 10.63 -11.81 -7.75
N LYS A 324 11.60 -12.28 -8.54
CA LYS A 324 13.03 -12.14 -8.22
C LYS A 324 13.47 -10.68 -8.16
N VAL A 325 13.06 -9.86 -9.12
CA VAL A 325 13.33 -8.42 -9.13
C VAL A 325 12.62 -7.73 -7.97
N MET A 326 11.37 -8.08 -7.71
CA MET A 326 10.60 -7.52 -6.60
C MET A 326 11.27 -7.80 -5.24
N MET A 327 11.72 -9.03 -4.98
CA MET A 327 12.41 -9.39 -3.74
C MET A 327 13.77 -8.70 -3.59
N ALA A 328 14.51 -8.52 -4.68
CA ALA A 328 15.84 -7.92 -4.65
C ALA A 328 15.81 -6.39 -4.47
N THR A 329 14.72 -5.74 -4.88
CA THR A 329 14.54 -4.28 -4.81
C THR A 329 13.15 -3.93 -4.34
N PRO A 330 12.86 -4.07 -3.03
CA PRO A 330 11.51 -3.88 -2.50
C PRO A 330 10.98 -2.45 -2.67
N PHE A 331 11.87 -1.46 -2.75
CA PHE A 331 11.52 -0.06 -2.93
C PHE A 331 12.18 0.50 -4.18
N THR A 332 11.51 0.34 -5.32
CA THR A 332 11.98 0.86 -6.62
C THR A 332 11.58 2.33 -6.80
N PRO A 333 12.24 3.06 -7.73
CA PRO A 333 11.79 4.39 -8.15
C PRO A 333 10.32 4.40 -8.55
N LEU A 334 9.63 5.47 -8.17
CA LEU A 334 8.17 5.57 -8.29
C LEU A 334 7.66 5.89 -9.71
N ASN A 335 8.43 5.55 -10.73
CA ASN A 335 8.01 5.72 -12.12
C ASN A 335 6.69 5.00 -12.44
N GLY A 336 6.33 4.02 -11.59
CA GLY A 336 5.12 3.24 -11.69
C GLY A 336 3.81 3.95 -11.33
N ILE A 337 3.88 5.18 -10.80
CA ILE A 337 2.69 6.00 -10.52
C ILE A 337 2.03 6.60 -11.77
N LEU A 338 2.59 6.36 -12.93
CA LEU A 338 2.02 6.74 -14.22
C LEU A 338 1.91 5.52 -15.12
N GLY A 339 1.06 5.60 -16.12
CA GLY A 339 1.04 4.63 -17.21
C GLY A 339 2.31 4.68 -18.07
N PRO A 340 2.54 3.68 -18.95
CA PRO A 340 3.78 3.56 -19.73
C PRO A 340 4.05 4.72 -20.67
N ASN A 341 3.00 5.43 -21.13
CA ASN A 341 3.11 6.59 -21.99
C ASN A 341 2.80 7.91 -21.26
N GLY A 342 2.93 7.94 -19.92
CA GLY A 342 2.63 9.09 -19.10
C GLY A 342 1.15 9.29 -18.79
N GLU A 343 0.34 8.25 -18.96
CA GLU A 343 -1.07 8.29 -18.54
C GLU A 343 -1.16 8.51 -17.03
N ARG A 344 -2.13 9.28 -16.58
CA ARG A 344 -2.56 9.24 -15.18
C ARG A 344 -3.16 7.89 -14.87
N TRP A 345 -3.09 7.49 -13.61
CA TRP A 345 -3.79 6.32 -13.14
C TRP A 345 -4.40 6.52 -11.76
N VAL A 346 -5.44 5.78 -11.48
CA VAL A 346 -6.01 5.67 -10.14
C VAL A 346 -6.61 4.28 -9.97
N PRO A 347 -6.42 3.64 -8.81
CA PRO A 347 -7.06 2.36 -8.53
C PRO A 347 -8.41 2.53 -7.84
N VAL A 348 -9.15 1.43 -7.79
CA VAL A 348 -10.21 1.17 -6.83
C VAL A 348 -9.92 -0.14 -6.11
N HIS A 349 -9.93 -0.15 -4.78
CA HIS A 349 -9.62 -1.35 -4.01
C HIS A 349 -10.88 -2.09 -3.60
N GLY A 350 -10.85 -3.41 -3.68
CA GLY A 350 -11.83 -4.31 -3.06
C GLY A 350 -11.12 -5.37 -2.23
N LEU A 351 -11.47 -5.48 -0.95
CA LEU A 351 -11.09 -6.57 -0.08
C LEU A 351 -12.25 -7.56 0.02
N PHE A 352 -12.05 -8.76 -0.46
CA PHE A 352 -13.06 -9.79 -0.48
C PHE A 352 -12.69 -10.96 0.42
N ASN A 353 -13.65 -11.48 1.15
CA ASN A 353 -13.53 -12.81 1.69
C ASN A 353 -13.33 -13.81 0.55
N VAL A 354 -12.66 -14.91 0.84
CA VAL A 354 -12.23 -15.93 -0.14
C VAL A 354 -13.39 -16.43 -1.03
N ASP A 355 -14.58 -16.61 -0.45
CA ASP A 355 -15.77 -17.09 -1.15
C ASP A 355 -16.43 -16.04 -2.06
N ARG A 356 -16.06 -14.77 -1.96
CA ARG A 356 -16.67 -13.64 -2.68
C ARG A 356 -15.78 -13.06 -3.79
N ALA A 357 -14.50 -13.36 -3.80
CA ALA A 357 -13.54 -12.74 -4.73
C ALA A 357 -13.90 -12.99 -6.21
N GLN A 358 -14.35 -14.20 -6.55
CA GLN A 358 -14.79 -14.51 -7.93
C GLN A 358 -16.02 -13.71 -8.35
N ALA A 359 -17.01 -13.58 -7.45
CA ALA A 359 -18.18 -12.75 -7.70
C ALA A 359 -17.81 -11.26 -7.83
N GLY A 360 -16.87 -10.79 -7.01
CA GLY A 360 -16.32 -9.43 -7.10
C GLY A 360 -15.66 -9.15 -8.44
N TYR A 361 -14.86 -10.09 -8.95
CA TYR A 361 -14.23 -9.93 -10.27
C TYR A 361 -15.24 -9.94 -11.42
N ARG A 362 -16.25 -10.79 -11.34
CA ARG A 362 -17.33 -10.81 -12.33
C ARG A 362 -18.10 -9.49 -12.35
N ALA A 363 -18.50 -8.97 -11.19
CA ALA A 363 -19.21 -7.70 -11.09
C ALA A 363 -18.38 -6.54 -11.63
N TYR A 364 -17.04 -6.57 -11.44
CA TYR A 364 -16.12 -5.61 -12.05
C TYR A 364 -16.16 -5.70 -13.59
N LEU A 365 -16.06 -6.90 -14.18
CA LEU A 365 -16.11 -7.09 -15.65
C LEU A 365 -17.44 -6.63 -16.24
N GLU A 366 -18.55 -6.98 -15.60
CA GLU A 366 -19.90 -6.53 -16.01
C GLU A 366 -20.02 -5.00 -15.97
N THR A 367 -19.37 -4.35 -14.99
CA THR A 367 -19.30 -2.88 -14.92
C THR A 367 -18.49 -2.32 -16.07
N LEU A 368 -17.33 -2.88 -16.40
CA LEU A 368 -16.54 -2.43 -17.55
C LEU A 368 -17.28 -2.57 -18.87
N GLU A 369 -18.00 -3.68 -19.08
CA GLU A 369 -18.82 -3.90 -20.26
C GLU A 369 -19.92 -2.84 -20.38
N ALA A 370 -20.59 -2.51 -19.28
CA ALA A 370 -21.62 -1.47 -19.25
C ALA A 370 -21.08 -0.05 -19.58
N PHE A 371 -19.79 0.20 -19.37
CA PHE A 371 -19.14 1.49 -19.63
C PHE A 371 -18.18 1.47 -20.83
N GLU A 372 -18.21 0.41 -21.67
CA GLU A 372 -17.26 0.22 -22.77
C GLU A 372 -17.24 1.39 -23.75
N THR A 373 -18.42 1.92 -24.10
CA THR A 373 -18.56 3.05 -25.03
C THR A 373 -17.92 4.30 -24.47
N GLU A 374 -18.20 4.65 -23.23
CA GLU A 374 -17.66 5.84 -22.54
C GLU A 374 -16.15 5.72 -22.30
N MET A 375 -15.68 4.55 -21.92
CA MET A 375 -14.26 4.27 -21.75
C MET A 375 -13.51 4.45 -23.07
N THR A 376 -14.02 3.87 -24.15
CA THR A 376 -13.43 3.97 -25.49
C THR A 376 -13.39 5.42 -25.96
N ALA A 377 -14.49 6.15 -25.81
CA ALA A 377 -14.58 7.56 -26.21
C ALA A 377 -13.63 8.47 -25.42
N ALA A 378 -13.37 8.16 -24.14
CA ALA A 378 -12.49 8.91 -23.27
C ALA A 378 -11.02 8.41 -23.28
N GLY A 379 -10.71 7.34 -24.03
CA GLY A 379 -9.38 6.72 -24.07
C GLY A 379 -8.97 6.12 -22.73
N ILE A 380 -9.93 5.63 -21.93
CA ILE A 380 -9.71 5.00 -20.64
C ILE A 380 -9.45 3.51 -20.84
N THR A 381 -8.38 3.00 -20.24
CA THR A 381 -8.10 1.55 -20.17
C THR A 381 -8.05 1.11 -18.71
N SER A 382 -8.26 -0.17 -18.47
CA SER A 382 -8.22 -0.73 -17.11
C SER A 382 -7.36 -1.98 -17.06
N ALA A 383 -6.66 -2.16 -15.95
CA ALA A 383 -5.87 -3.36 -15.64
C ALA A 383 -6.01 -3.70 -14.16
N THR A 384 -5.85 -4.99 -13.79
CA THR A 384 -6.13 -5.44 -12.42
C THR A 384 -4.94 -6.14 -11.79
N LEU A 385 -4.61 -5.71 -10.57
CA LEU A 385 -3.72 -6.43 -9.66
C LEU A 385 -4.54 -7.23 -8.65
N PHE A 386 -4.08 -8.44 -8.36
CA PHE A 386 -4.60 -9.29 -7.29
C PHE A 386 -3.51 -9.52 -6.24
N SER A 387 -3.88 -9.60 -4.98
CA SER A 387 -2.97 -9.98 -3.90
C SER A 387 -3.72 -10.73 -2.78
N ALA A 388 -2.99 -11.49 -1.98
CA ALA A 388 -3.52 -12.07 -0.76
C ALA A 388 -3.18 -11.18 0.43
N VAL A 389 -4.14 -10.99 1.34
CA VAL A 389 -3.94 -10.30 2.62
C VAL A 389 -4.31 -11.26 3.74
N GLY A 390 -3.30 -11.81 4.40
CA GLY A 390 -3.46 -12.94 5.32
C GLY A 390 -4.03 -14.18 4.62
N SER A 391 -4.68 -15.03 5.38
CA SER A 391 -5.23 -16.31 4.89
C SER A 391 -6.71 -16.26 4.47
N THR A 392 -7.38 -15.13 4.68
CA THR A 392 -8.85 -15.02 4.55
C THR A 392 -9.30 -13.99 3.51
N THR A 393 -8.39 -13.13 3.05
CA THR A 393 -8.77 -11.98 2.24
C THR A 393 -8.00 -11.94 0.92
N THR A 394 -8.74 -11.71 -0.16
CA THR A 394 -8.19 -11.40 -1.49
C THR A 394 -8.37 -9.91 -1.74
N LEU A 395 -7.27 -9.22 -2.02
CA LEU A 395 -7.25 -7.87 -2.53
C LEU A 395 -7.41 -7.92 -4.06
N MET A 396 -8.33 -7.14 -4.57
CA MET A 396 -8.51 -6.86 -5.97
C MET A 396 -8.37 -5.35 -6.19
N GLU A 397 -7.49 -4.97 -7.10
CA GLU A 397 -7.14 -3.57 -7.35
C GLU A 397 -7.19 -3.26 -8.85
N PRO A 398 -8.40 -3.08 -9.44
CA PRO A 398 -8.53 -2.45 -10.76
C PRO A 398 -7.92 -1.06 -10.77
N MET A 399 -7.17 -0.77 -11.83
CA MET A 399 -6.52 0.51 -12.09
C MET A 399 -6.99 1.07 -13.41
N PHE A 400 -7.34 2.34 -13.44
CA PHE A 400 -7.72 3.06 -14.64
C PHE A 400 -6.58 3.93 -15.14
N PHE A 401 -6.34 3.94 -16.45
CA PHE A 401 -5.32 4.73 -17.13
C PHE A 401 -5.98 5.63 -18.19
N TRP A 402 -5.58 6.90 -18.23
CA TRP A 402 -6.07 7.86 -19.22
C TRP A 402 -5.05 8.97 -19.46
N GLN A 403 -5.09 9.59 -20.65
CA GLN A 403 -4.25 10.76 -20.94
C GLN A 403 -4.84 12.01 -20.29
N ASP A 404 -4.02 12.74 -19.52
CA ASP A 404 -4.40 13.94 -18.79
C ASP A 404 -3.16 14.76 -18.42
N GLU A 405 -3.36 15.99 -17.99
CA GLU A 405 -2.29 16.80 -17.40
C GLU A 405 -1.74 16.14 -16.13
N LEU A 406 -0.44 16.31 -15.92
CA LEU A 406 0.24 15.82 -14.72
C LEU A 406 0.42 16.96 -13.72
N GLU A 407 0.20 16.65 -12.45
CA GLU A 407 0.35 17.58 -11.35
C GLU A 407 1.82 17.66 -10.89
N PRO A 408 2.23 18.72 -10.19
CA PRO A 408 3.58 18.83 -9.62
C PRO A 408 4.01 17.61 -8.81
N LEU A 409 3.08 17.01 -8.05
CA LEU A 409 3.36 15.81 -7.25
C LEU A 409 3.82 14.62 -8.10
N HIS A 410 3.31 14.45 -9.31
CA HIS A 410 3.78 13.40 -10.22
C HIS A 410 5.25 13.61 -10.57
N PHE A 411 5.63 14.83 -10.98
CA PHE A 411 7.02 15.13 -11.34
C PHE A 411 7.98 15.02 -10.17
N ASP A 412 7.52 15.36 -8.98
CA ASP A 412 8.27 15.30 -7.73
C ASP A 412 8.62 13.87 -7.29
N THR A 413 7.88 12.89 -7.81
CA THR A 413 8.03 11.46 -7.48
C THR A 413 8.78 10.66 -8.54
N LEU A 414 8.86 11.16 -9.77
CA LEU A 414 9.55 10.48 -10.87
C LEU A 414 11.06 10.71 -10.80
N GLU A 415 11.82 9.78 -11.37
CA GLU A 415 13.22 10.04 -11.68
C GLU A 415 13.35 11.12 -12.77
N ASP A 416 14.34 11.99 -12.64
CA ASP A 416 14.60 13.10 -13.57
C ASP A 416 14.60 12.69 -15.05
N LYS A 417 15.24 11.54 -15.36
CA LYS A 417 15.31 10.99 -16.72
C LYS A 417 13.93 10.64 -17.30
N VAL A 418 13.01 10.19 -16.42
CA VAL A 418 11.63 9.85 -16.79
C VAL A 418 10.78 11.11 -16.89
N ALA A 419 10.86 11.99 -15.90
CA ALA A 419 10.14 13.27 -15.87
C ALA A 419 10.40 14.14 -17.10
N LYS A 420 11.65 14.11 -17.64
CA LYS A 420 12.04 14.84 -18.85
C LYS A 420 11.49 14.26 -20.16
N ARG A 421 11.11 12.99 -20.19
CA ARG A 421 10.66 12.27 -21.39
C ARG A 421 9.15 12.08 -21.48
N ILE A 422 8.46 12.21 -20.34
CA ILE A 422 7.01 12.01 -20.28
C ILE A 422 6.28 13.09 -21.08
N PRO A 423 5.32 12.71 -21.94
CA PRO A 423 4.46 13.65 -22.66
C PRO A 423 3.74 14.62 -21.71
N ARG A 424 3.58 15.86 -22.14
CA ARG A 424 2.76 16.86 -21.46
C ARG A 424 1.39 16.86 -22.12
N ASN A 425 0.47 16.11 -21.56
CA ASN A 425 -0.90 16.06 -22.07
C ASN A 425 -1.70 17.28 -21.58
N PRO A 426 -2.68 17.75 -22.36
CA PRO A 426 -3.61 18.78 -21.90
C PRO A 426 -4.55 18.24 -20.82
N SER A 427 -5.16 19.16 -20.05
CA SER A 427 -6.14 18.81 -19.02
C SER A 427 -7.35 18.08 -19.62
N ASN A 428 -7.73 16.96 -19.05
CA ASN A 428 -8.84 16.12 -19.50
C ASN A 428 -9.88 15.89 -18.39
N ALA A 429 -10.64 16.96 -18.10
CA ALA A 429 -11.69 16.92 -17.08
C ALA A 429 -12.80 15.91 -17.41
N SER A 430 -13.06 15.66 -18.71
CA SER A 430 -14.06 14.68 -19.14
C SER A 430 -13.65 13.27 -18.75
N ALA A 431 -12.41 12.85 -19.04
CA ALA A 431 -11.90 11.53 -18.65
C ALA A 431 -11.86 11.37 -17.12
N ARG A 432 -11.42 12.41 -16.36
CA ARG A 432 -11.48 12.38 -14.88
C ARG A 432 -12.89 12.14 -14.37
N SER A 433 -13.89 12.80 -14.95
CA SER A 433 -15.31 12.60 -14.58
C SER A 433 -15.78 11.18 -14.86
N GLN A 434 -15.42 10.61 -16.03
CA GLN A 434 -15.76 9.23 -16.37
C GLN A 434 -15.06 8.21 -15.45
N VAL A 435 -13.77 8.41 -15.14
CA VAL A 435 -13.05 7.56 -14.16
C VAL A 435 -13.72 7.61 -12.78
N THR A 436 -14.18 8.79 -12.33
CA THR A 436 -14.91 8.93 -11.08
C THR A 436 -16.21 8.10 -11.08
N LYS A 437 -16.99 8.17 -12.18
CA LYS A 437 -18.22 7.38 -12.35
C LYS A 437 -17.95 5.88 -12.36
N LEU A 438 -16.91 5.44 -13.09
CA LEU A 438 -16.49 4.05 -13.13
C LEU A 438 -16.13 3.51 -11.75
N ARG A 439 -15.31 4.26 -11.00
CA ARG A 439 -14.93 3.88 -9.63
C ARG A 439 -16.17 3.76 -8.73
N GLN A 440 -17.09 4.72 -8.83
CA GLN A 440 -18.34 4.67 -8.05
C GLN A 440 -19.19 3.47 -8.45
N ALA A 441 -19.38 3.19 -9.74
CA ALA A 441 -20.16 2.06 -10.23
C ALA A 441 -19.58 0.71 -9.75
N ILE A 442 -18.24 0.57 -9.74
CA ILE A 442 -17.59 -0.62 -9.21
C ILE A 442 -17.83 -0.77 -7.70
N MET A 443 -17.68 0.31 -6.93
CA MET A 443 -17.95 0.28 -5.49
C MET A 443 -19.41 -0.11 -5.20
N ASP A 444 -20.36 0.42 -5.98
CA ASP A 444 -21.77 0.11 -5.84
C ASP A 444 -22.07 -1.35 -6.21
N ALA A 445 -21.43 -1.90 -7.25
CA ALA A 445 -21.53 -3.32 -7.64
C ALA A 445 -20.90 -4.26 -6.59
N TRP A 446 -19.83 -3.82 -5.92
CA TRP A 446 -19.13 -4.60 -4.89
C TRP A 446 -19.80 -4.55 -3.51
N LYS A 447 -20.54 -3.50 -3.21
CA LYS A 447 -21.21 -3.31 -1.91
C LYS A 447 -22.09 -4.49 -1.50
N PRO A 448 -23.01 -5.02 -2.34
CA PRO A 448 -23.84 -6.17 -1.97
C PRO A 448 -23.05 -7.48 -1.82
N LEU A 449 -21.82 -7.54 -2.34
CA LEU A 449 -20.92 -8.67 -2.18
C LEU A 449 -20.11 -8.61 -0.87
N GLY A 450 -20.29 -7.55 -0.08
CA GLY A 450 -19.59 -7.35 1.20
C GLY A 450 -18.13 -6.96 1.05
N ALA A 451 -17.75 -6.30 -0.05
CA ALA A 451 -16.41 -5.80 -0.25
C ALA A 451 -16.04 -4.79 0.85
N GLY A 452 -14.89 -5.04 1.49
CA GLY A 452 -14.24 -4.03 2.31
C GLY A 452 -13.30 -3.16 1.46
N HIS A 453 -12.79 -2.10 2.08
CA HIS A 453 -11.78 -1.24 1.47
C HIS A 453 -10.68 -0.95 2.50
N PHE A 454 -9.46 -0.79 2.03
CA PHE A 454 -8.36 -0.28 2.86
C PHE A 454 -7.90 1.06 2.28
N GLN A 455 -7.04 1.78 3.00
CA GLN A 455 -6.66 3.14 2.60
C GLN A 455 -7.90 4.02 2.32
N VAL A 456 -8.86 3.98 3.25
CA VAL A 456 -10.23 4.50 3.03
C VAL A 456 -10.26 5.98 2.62
N GLY A 457 -9.59 6.84 3.36
CA GLY A 457 -9.56 8.28 3.08
C GLY A 457 -10.94 8.91 2.97
N ARG A 458 -11.14 9.63 1.86
CA ARG A 458 -12.43 10.18 1.41
C ARG A 458 -13.00 9.44 0.21
N ALA A 459 -12.24 8.49 -0.33
CA ALA A 459 -12.59 7.78 -1.56
C ALA A 459 -13.67 6.72 -1.34
N TYR A 460 -13.70 6.12 -0.15
CA TYR A 460 -14.58 4.99 0.13
C TYR A 460 -15.60 5.33 1.22
N PRO A 461 -16.85 4.86 1.08
CA PRO A 461 -17.97 5.23 1.95
C PRO A 461 -17.97 4.45 3.28
N PHE A 462 -16.90 4.53 4.09
CA PHE A 462 -16.75 3.75 5.32
C PHE A 462 -17.96 3.92 6.26
N ALA A 463 -18.23 5.15 6.72
CA ALA A 463 -19.34 5.37 7.67
C ALA A 463 -20.70 4.94 7.09
N ALA A 464 -20.91 5.14 5.78
CA ALA A 464 -22.16 4.75 5.11
C ALA A 464 -22.28 3.24 4.88
N SER A 465 -21.19 2.47 5.01
CA SER A 465 -21.20 1.00 4.89
C SER A 465 -21.51 0.30 6.23
N LEU A 466 -21.43 1.03 7.34
CA LEU A 466 -21.65 0.49 8.68
C LEU A 466 -23.14 0.37 9.03
N ASP A 467 -23.49 -0.59 9.88
CA ASP A 467 -24.82 -0.64 10.48
C ASP A 467 -25.04 0.51 11.49
N GLY A 468 -26.29 0.70 11.91
CA GLY A 468 -26.65 1.82 12.78
C GLY A 468 -25.99 1.78 14.17
N VAL A 469 -25.62 0.59 14.68
CA VAL A 469 -24.93 0.44 15.97
C VAL A 469 -23.46 0.85 15.81
N GLN A 470 -22.79 0.32 14.77
CA GLN A 470 -21.41 0.66 14.45
C GLN A 470 -21.27 2.16 14.19
N GLN A 471 -22.15 2.77 13.37
CA GLN A 471 -22.15 4.20 13.09
C GLN A 471 -22.24 5.03 14.38
N ARG A 472 -23.13 4.66 15.31
CA ARG A 472 -23.26 5.34 16.59
C ARG A 472 -21.99 5.27 17.42
N VAL A 473 -21.35 4.07 17.50
CA VAL A 473 -20.11 3.89 18.25
C VAL A 473 -18.99 4.76 17.68
N TYR A 474 -18.77 4.74 16.36
CA TYR A 474 -17.73 5.54 15.73
C TYR A 474 -17.99 7.05 15.85
N LYS A 475 -19.24 7.50 15.73
CA LYS A 475 -19.61 8.92 15.94
C LYS A 475 -19.37 9.37 17.39
N GLN A 476 -19.73 8.54 18.36
CA GLN A 476 -19.46 8.83 19.77
C GLN A 476 -17.97 8.89 20.07
N LEU A 477 -17.19 7.95 19.52
CA LEU A 477 -15.74 7.95 19.65
C LEU A 477 -15.13 9.22 19.04
N ALA A 478 -15.52 9.58 17.81
CA ALA A 478 -15.06 10.79 17.15
C ALA A 478 -15.39 12.05 17.97
N ALA A 479 -16.62 12.16 18.50
CA ALA A 479 -17.03 13.27 19.33
C ALA A 479 -16.27 13.34 20.67
N THR A 480 -15.86 12.20 21.23
CA THR A 480 -15.09 12.15 22.48
C THR A 480 -13.64 12.56 22.25
N LEU A 481 -13.00 12.08 21.17
CA LEU A 481 -11.59 12.34 20.88
C LEU A 481 -11.35 13.72 20.23
N ASP A 482 -12.37 14.24 19.53
CA ASP A 482 -12.29 15.48 18.76
C ASP A 482 -13.66 16.20 18.75
N PRO A 483 -14.09 16.77 19.89
CA PRO A 483 -15.40 17.40 20.04
C PRO A 483 -15.60 18.62 19.12
N HIS A 484 -14.53 19.26 18.70
CA HIS A 484 -14.54 20.43 17.83
C HIS A 484 -14.33 20.12 16.34
N GLN A 485 -14.22 18.85 15.99
CA GLN A 485 -14.00 18.38 14.62
C GLN A 485 -12.79 19.08 13.96
N GLN A 486 -11.65 19.08 14.64
CA GLN A 486 -10.41 19.74 14.19
C GLN A 486 -9.42 18.74 13.53
N MET A 487 -9.56 17.45 13.80
CA MET A 487 -8.67 16.41 13.28
C MET A 487 -9.21 15.85 11.96
N ASN A 488 -8.66 16.31 10.85
CA ASN A 488 -8.98 15.85 9.48
C ASN A 488 -10.49 15.59 9.25
N PRO A 489 -11.36 16.58 9.46
CA PRO A 489 -12.82 16.39 9.42
C PRO A 489 -13.30 15.88 8.07
N GLY A 490 -14.35 15.04 8.08
CA GLY A 490 -14.97 14.45 6.89
C GLY A 490 -14.22 13.25 6.30
N VAL A 491 -13.02 12.93 6.77
CA VAL A 491 -12.38 11.66 6.41
C VAL A 491 -13.14 10.50 7.05
N LEU A 492 -13.16 9.33 6.39
CA LEU A 492 -13.99 8.17 6.77
C LEU A 492 -15.52 8.43 6.73
N GLY A 493 -15.98 9.63 6.35
CA GLY A 493 -17.39 10.05 6.48
C GLY A 493 -17.83 10.34 7.93
N LEU A 494 -16.86 10.67 8.81
CA LEU A 494 -17.06 10.94 10.23
C LEU A 494 -16.78 12.42 10.57
#